data_ce5866ed48800da63563fbe7761382d1
#
_entry.id   ce5866ed48800da63563fbe7761382d1
#
_cell.length_a   1.000
_cell.length_b   1.000
_cell.length_c   1.000
_cell.angle_alpha   90.00
_cell.angle_beta   90.00
_cell.angle_gamma   90.00
#
_symmetry.space_group_name_H-M   'P 1'
#
loop_
_entity.id
_entity.type
_entity.pdbx_description
1 polymer ?
#
loop_
_entity_poly.entity_id
_entity_poly.type
_entity_poly.pdbx_seq_one_letter_code
_entity_poly.pdbx_strand_id
1 'polypeptide(L)'
;MDCKLRAKNCGGCPLLGLDYAEQLKQKEATVKKLLGKYGPVNAIRGMEDPYHYRNKVISTFTTGWGGKLTSGIYAANSHKVLPVESCLLQDEVLDKTMEAVRAAAIACRYQPYNEDKGTGLVRHCLLRRGVATGQVMVVLVTAQPVLPGARNFVRALLAEAEKRGVTVTTVVQNVNPRKTSVVLGEAEKVLYGKGFILDTLCGKTYALSPRSFYQINHSQTEVLYGLAVEAAHLTGKEVVLDAYCGIGTIGLTAADHAKQVVGVELNRDAVQDAIGNAKHNGVKNARFFAADATRWISEAAAAGERADVIFMDPPREGSTPQFLDSVARMAPKRVVYVSCNPETLARDLALLTKKGYRVESSIPVDMFPQTEHIEVVCQLVLRNR
;
A
#
# COMPACT_ATOMS: atom_id res chain seq x y z
N MET A 1 -18.43 -14.66 -11.55
CA MET A 1 -19.13 -13.38 -11.21
C MET A 1 -18.98 -12.41 -12.37
N ASP A 2 -20.00 -11.62 -12.67
CA ASP A 2 -19.92 -10.60 -13.73
C ASP A 2 -19.99 -9.20 -13.10
N CYS A 3 -19.21 -8.26 -13.63
CA CYS A 3 -19.15 -6.89 -13.16
C CYS A 3 -19.69 -5.94 -14.25
N LYS A 4 -20.81 -5.27 -13.96
CA LYS A 4 -21.45 -4.30 -14.88
C LYS A 4 -20.53 -3.16 -15.33
N LEU A 5 -19.49 -2.83 -14.56
CA LEU A 5 -18.53 -1.76 -14.89
C LEU A 5 -17.50 -2.20 -15.94
N ARG A 6 -17.30 -3.51 -16.13
CA ARG A 6 -16.39 -4.02 -17.16
C ARG A 6 -16.85 -3.61 -18.56
N ALA A 7 -18.15 -3.71 -18.84
CA ALA A 7 -18.73 -3.24 -20.10
C ALA A 7 -18.62 -1.72 -20.30
N LYS A 8 -18.33 -0.96 -19.23
CA LYS A 8 -18.15 0.49 -19.25
C LYS A 8 -16.67 0.92 -19.27
N ASN A 9 -15.76 -0.01 -19.58
CA ASN A 9 -14.31 0.25 -19.64
C ASN A 9 -13.69 0.64 -18.28
N CYS A 10 -14.08 -0.06 -17.20
CA CYS A 10 -13.54 0.19 -15.86
C CYS A 10 -12.03 -0.07 -15.76
N GLY A 11 -11.47 -1.03 -16.45
CA GLY A 11 -10.03 -1.34 -16.44
C GLY A 11 -9.47 -1.89 -15.12
N GLY A 12 -10.27 -1.98 -14.05
CA GLY A 12 -9.78 -2.39 -12.71
C GLY A 12 -9.50 -3.87 -12.55
N CYS A 13 -10.09 -4.72 -13.40
CA CYS A 13 -10.04 -6.18 -13.31
C CYS A 13 -9.84 -6.83 -14.69
N PRO A 14 -8.67 -6.70 -15.32
CA PRO A 14 -8.43 -7.23 -16.65
C PRO A 14 -8.57 -8.76 -16.71
N LEU A 15 -8.30 -9.48 -15.62
CA LEU A 15 -8.34 -10.94 -15.55
C LEU A 15 -9.68 -11.51 -15.04
N LEU A 16 -10.67 -10.68 -14.71
CA LEU A 16 -11.95 -11.13 -14.11
C LEU A 16 -12.71 -12.19 -14.94
N GLY A 17 -12.42 -12.33 -16.23
CA GLY A 17 -13.02 -13.35 -17.08
C GLY A 17 -12.36 -14.71 -17.04
N LEU A 18 -11.21 -14.83 -16.37
CA LEU A 18 -10.47 -16.08 -16.23
C LEU A 18 -10.76 -16.74 -14.89
N ASP A 19 -10.76 -18.06 -14.86
CA ASP A 19 -10.77 -18.80 -13.61
C ASP A 19 -9.55 -18.44 -12.77
N TYR A 20 -9.72 -18.36 -11.44
CA TYR A 20 -8.66 -17.88 -10.55
C TYR A 20 -7.42 -18.79 -10.59
N ALA A 21 -7.61 -20.10 -10.69
CA ALA A 21 -6.50 -21.03 -10.85
C ALA A 21 -5.69 -20.76 -12.13
N GLU A 22 -6.35 -20.38 -13.23
CA GLU A 22 -5.67 -20.02 -14.48
C GLU A 22 -4.94 -18.66 -14.36
N GLN A 23 -5.51 -17.68 -13.63
CA GLN A 23 -4.82 -16.43 -13.33
C GLN A 23 -3.50 -16.70 -12.58
N LEU A 24 -3.54 -17.55 -11.54
CA LEU A 24 -2.35 -17.92 -10.78
C LEU A 24 -1.29 -18.60 -11.65
N LYS A 25 -1.71 -19.51 -12.51
CA LYS A 25 -0.82 -20.23 -13.45
C LYS A 25 -0.12 -19.27 -14.43
N GLN A 26 -0.86 -18.29 -14.99
CA GLN A 26 -0.30 -17.28 -15.89
C GLN A 26 0.71 -16.38 -15.16
N LYS A 27 0.38 -15.93 -13.94
CA LYS A 27 1.26 -15.12 -13.09
C LYS A 27 2.54 -15.88 -12.74
N GLU A 28 2.41 -17.13 -12.30
CA GLU A 28 3.56 -17.99 -11.99
C GLU A 28 4.46 -18.23 -13.22
N ALA A 29 3.87 -18.48 -14.38
CA ALA A 29 4.60 -18.66 -15.63
C ALA A 29 5.38 -17.39 -16.01
N THR A 30 4.79 -16.20 -15.81
CA THR A 30 5.46 -14.91 -16.03
C THR A 30 6.69 -14.78 -15.14
N VAL A 31 6.57 -15.06 -13.84
CA VAL A 31 7.70 -14.98 -12.91
C VAL A 31 8.76 -16.02 -13.24
N LYS A 32 8.38 -17.26 -13.57
CA LYS A 32 9.32 -18.31 -14.00
C LYS A 32 10.11 -17.90 -15.25
N LYS A 33 9.45 -17.31 -16.24
CA LYS A 33 10.09 -16.81 -17.46
C LYS A 33 11.14 -15.74 -17.17
N LEU A 34 10.85 -14.80 -16.25
CA LEU A 34 11.73 -13.66 -15.94
C LEU A 34 12.87 -14.05 -15.01
N LEU A 35 12.57 -14.82 -13.95
CA LEU A 35 13.48 -15.05 -12.84
C LEU A 35 14.13 -16.44 -12.83
N GLY A 36 13.58 -17.42 -13.53
CA GLY A 36 14.04 -18.82 -13.50
C GLY A 36 15.52 -19.03 -13.86
N LYS A 37 16.09 -18.13 -14.66
CA LYS A 37 17.54 -18.14 -14.99
C LYS A 37 18.47 -17.74 -13.84
N TYR A 38 17.94 -17.12 -12.78
CA TYR A 38 18.72 -16.69 -11.61
C TYR A 38 18.67 -17.69 -10.47
N GLY A 39 17.59 -18.46 -10.36
CA GLY A 39 17.41 -19.46 -9.31
C GLY A 39 16.01 -20.07 -9.30
N PRO A 40 15.69 -20.91 -8.32
CA PRO A 40 14.38 -21.56 -8.20
C PRO A 40 13.24 -20.55 -8.07
N VAL A 41 12.14 -20.80 -8.78
CA VAL A 41 10.86 -20.10 -8.62
C VAL A 41 9.86 -21.10 -8.06
N ASN A 42 9.39 -20.82 -6.85
CA ASN A 42 8.42 -21.65 -6.14
C ASN A 42 6.99 -21.41 -6.67
N ALA A 43 6.06 -22.24 -6.23
CA ALA A 43 4.65 -22.05 -6.54
C ALA A 43 4.11 -20.74 -6.00
N ILE A 44 3.27 -20.07 -6.78
CA ILE A 44 2.63 -18.81 -6.39
C ILE A 44 1.72 -19.00 -5.17
N ARG A 45 1.74 -18.05 -4.26
CA ARG A 45 0.81 -17.96 -3.13
C ARG A 45 -0.43 -17.20 -3.56
N GLY A 46 -1.52 -17.92 -3.83
CA GLY A 46 -2.82 -17.35 -4.13
C GLY A 46 -3.60 -16.97 -2.89
N MET A 47 -4.72 -16.29 -3.08
CA MET A 47 -5.67 -15.90 -2.04
C MET A 47 -6.82 -16.93 -1.99
N GLU A 48 -7.33 -17.25 -0.80
CA GLU A 48 -8.46 -18.18 -0.65
C GLU A 48 -9.75 -17.59 -1.24
N ASP A 49 -10.08 -16.34 -0.88
CA ASP A 49 -11.18 -15.57 -1.47
C ASP A 49 -10.61 -14.35 -2.24
N PRO A 50 -10.54 -14.41 -3.60
CA PRO A 50 -9.88 -13.39 -4.40
C PRO A 50 -10.76 -12.15 -4.67
N TYR A 51 -11.70 -11.86 -3.77
CA TYR A 51 -12.62 -10.73 -3.88
C TYR A 51 -12.59 -9.86 -2.62
N HIS A 52 -13.15 -8.66 -2.70
CA HIS A 52 -13.38 -7.72 -1.59
C HIS A 52 -12.15 -7.43 -0.69
N TYR A 53 -10.94 -7.61 -1.22
CA TYR A 53 -9.70 -7.51 -0.47
C TYR A 53 -9.16 -6.08 -0.33
N ARG A 54 -9.64 -5.11 -1.15
CA ARG A 54 -9.10 -3.74 -1.11
C ARG A 54 -9.60 -2.97 0.10
N ASN A 55 -8.72 -2.81 1.09
CA ASN A 55 -8.98 -2.08 2.33
C ASN A 55 -8.79 -0.55 2.19
N LYS A 56 -8.44 -0.05 1.00
CA LYS A 56 -8.33 1.37 0.67
C LYS A 56 -8.99 1.65 -0.68
N VAL A 57 -9.85 2.65 -0.70
CA VAL A 57 -10.61 3.08 -1.88
C VAL A 57 -10.46 4.58 -2.07
N ILE A 58 -10.32 5.02 -3.31
CA ILE A 58 -10.39 6.42 -3.70
C ILE A 58 -11.54 6.54 -4.71
N SER A 59 -12.53 7.36 -4.36
CA SER A 59 -13.68 7.64 -5.21
C SER A 59 -13.70 9.12 -5.59
N THR A 60 -13.89 9.42 -6.86
CA THR A 60 -13.94 10.78 -7.40
C THR A 60 -15.37 11.25 -7.48
N PHE A 61 -15.68 12.42 -6.95
CA PHE A 61 -17.01 13.03 -7.09
C PHE A 61 -17.21 13.61 -8.48
N THR A 62 -18.42 13.48 -8.98
CA THR A 62 -18.82 14.04 -10.27
C THR A 62 -20.32 14.34 -10.28
N THR A 63 -20.77 15.07 -11.29
CA THR A 63 -22.18 15.28 -11.56
C THR A 63 -22.72 14.14 -12.40
N GLY A 64 -23.65 13.38 -11.86
CA GLY A 64 -24.33 12.29 -12.55
C GLY A 64 -25.53 12.76 -13.37
N TRP A 65 -26.32 11.78 -13.79
CA TRP A 65 -27.53 12.03 -14.54
C TRP A 65 -28.52 12.91 -13.75
N GLY A 66 -29.15 13.86 -14.43
CA GLY A 66 -30.07 14.80 -13.79
C GLY A 66 -29.42 15.82 -12.85
N GLY A 67 -28.10 16.05 -12.95
CA GLY A 67 -27.38 17.03 -12.13
C GLY A 67 -27.08 16.57 -10.70
N LYS A 68 -27.35 15.32 -10.35
CA LYS A 68 -27.15 14.79 -9.00
C LYS A 68 -25.67 14.48 -8.73
N LEU A 69 -25.20 14.80 -7.51
CA LEU A 69 -23.89 14.38 -7.05
C LEU A 69 -23.78 12.86 -7.04
N THR A 70 -22.75 12.33 -7.66
CA THR A 70 -22.36 10.91 -7.63
C THR A 70 -20.86 10.78 -7.44
N SER A 71 -20.36 9.55 -7.31
CA SER A 71 -18.92 9.30 -7.21
C SER A 71 -18.56 7.93 -7.78
N GLY A 72 -17.30 7.78 -8.16
CA GLY A 72 -16.82 6.54 -8.75
C GLY A 72 -15.34 6.58 -9.06
N ILE A 73 -14.94 5.77 -10.03
CA ILE A 73 -13.56 5.66 -10.49
C ILE A 73 -13.44 6.16 -11.93
N TYR A 74 -12.26 6.56 -12.35
CA TYR A 74 -12.03 6.90 -13.75
C TYR A 74 -12.11 5.66 -14.64
N ALA A 75 -12.76 5.80 -15.80
CA ALA A 75 -12.64 4.82 -16.88
C ALA A 75 -11.17 4.74 -17.34
N ALA A 76 -10.75 3.57 -17.80
CA ALA A 76 -9.38 3.36 -18.27
C ALA A 76 -9.02 4.40 -19.36
N ASN A 77 -7.83 5.02 -19.20
CA ASN A 77 -7.30 6.04 -20.10
C ASN A 77 -8.25 7.23 -20.36
N SER A 78 -9.02 7.64 -19.35
CA SER A 78 -10.04 8.68 -19.49
C SER A 78 -10.20 9.48 -18.19
N HIS A 79 -10.66 10.72 -18.30
CA HIS A 79 -11.14 11.55 -17.19
C HIS A 79 -12.63 11.34 -16.87
N LYS A 80 -13.30 10.43 -17.58
CA LYS A 80 -14.72 10.11 -17.33
C LYS A 80 -14.83 9.27 -16.05
N VAL A 81 -15.60 9.77 -15.09
CA VAL A 81 -15.92 9.03 -13.86
C VAL A 81 -17.05 8.05 -14.13
N LEU A 82 -16.81 6.78 -13.83
CA LEU A 82 -17.81 5.72 -13.81
C LEU A 82 -18.40 5.64 -12.41
N PRO A 83 -19.70 5.86 -12.23
CA PRO A 83 -20.34 5.69 -10.94
C PRO A 83 -20.18 4.25 -10.43
N VAL A 84 -19.73 4.11 -9.17
CA VAL A 84 -19.55 2.83 -8.49
C VAL A 84 -20.51 2.77 -7.30
N GLU A 85 -21.41 1.79 -7.32
CA GLU A 85 -22.26 1.46 -6.18
C GLU A 85 -21.64 0.34 -5.35
N SER A 86 -21.14 -0.70 -6.04
CA SER A 86 -20.38 -1.80 -5.43
C SER A 86 -19.26 -2.24 -6.36
N CYS A 87 -18.20 -2.82 -5.79
CA CYS A 87 -17.06 -3.31 -6.55
C CYS A 87 -16.61 -4.66 -6.00
N LEU A 88 -16.37 -5.63 -6.88
CA LEU A 88 -15.90 -6.98 -6.50
C LEU A 88 -14.52 -7.00 -5.83
N LEU A 89 -13.73 -5.93 -5.96
CA LEU A 89 -12.41 -5.85 -5.32
C LEU A 89 -12.41 -5.05 -4.04
N GLN A 90 -13.31 -4.04 -3.93
CA GLN A 90 -13.37 -3.16 -2.76
C GLN A 90 -14.02 -3.88 -1.60
N ASP A 91 -13.49 -3.66 -0.40
CA ASP A 91 -14.13 -4.11 0.83
C ASP A 91 -15.57 -3.58 0.91
N GLU A 92 -16.53 -4.45 1.18
CA GLU A 92 -17.95 -4.13 1.18
C GLU A 92 -18.32 -3.05 2.22
N VAL A 93 -17.58 -2.97 3.33
CA VAL A 93 -17.77 -1.92 4.34
C VAL A 93 -17.39 -0.56 3.74
N LEU A 94 -16.37 -0.51 2.88
CA LEU A 94 -15.98 0.73 2.20
C LEU A 94 -16.98 1.13 1.11
N ASP A 95 -17.59 0.19 0.40
CA ASP A 95 -18.68 0.48 -0.54
C ASP A 95 -19.88 1.11 0.20
N LYS A 96 -20.32 0.51 1.32
CA LYS A 96 -21.38 1.05 2.20
C LYS A 96 -20.99 2.41 2.79
N THR A 97 -19.72 2.59 3.17
CA THR A 97 -19.20 3.87 3.67
C THR A 97 -19.28 4.95 2.58
N MET A 98 -18.93 4.62 1.34
CA MET A 98 -19.01 5.58 0.23
C MET A 98 -20.44 6.00 -0.08
N GLU A 99 -21.41 5.09 0.06
CA GLU A 99 -22.84 5.44 -0.04
C GLU A 99 -23.24 6.45 1.05
N ALA A 100 -22.82 6.23 2.31
CA ALA A 100 -23.08 7.15 3.40
C ALA A 100 -22.45 8.54 3.17
N VAL A 101 -21.22 8.57 2.65
CA VAL A 101 -20.52 9.82 2.27
C VAL A 101 -21.30 10.57 1.19
N ARG A 102 -21.77 9.87 0.14
CA ARG A 102 -22.60 10.48 -0.91
C ARG A 102 -23.90 11.07 -0.36
N ALA A 103 -24.61 10.31 0.48
CA ALA A 103 -25.84 10.77 1.10
C ALA A 103 -25.63 12.03 1.96
N ALA A 104 -24.57 12.06 2.77
CA ALA A 104 -24.19 13.20 3.60
C ALA A 104 -23.80 14.44 2.75
N ALA A 105 -23.03 14.23 1.68
CA ALA A 105 -22.64 15.30 0.77
C ALA A 105 -23.86 15.92 0.04
N ILE A 106 -24.82 15.10 -0.36
CA ILE A 106 -26.10 15.53 -0.97
C ILE A 106 -26.91 16.33 0.07
N ALA A 107 -27.06 15.83 1.28
CA ALA A 107 -27.78 16.53 2.36
C ALA A 107 -27.18 17.91 2.68
N CYS A 108 -25.87 18.03 2.58
CA CYS A 108 -25.15 19.29 2.75
C CYS A 108 -25.10 20.15 1.47
N ARG A 109 -25.69 19.69 0.36
CA ARG A 109 -25.70 20.38 -0.93
C ARG A 109 -24.31 20.68 -1.46
N TYR A 110 -23.32 19.81 -1.19
CA TYR A 110 -21.98 19.98 -1.71
C TYR A 110 -21.96 19.77 -3.22
N GLN A 111 -21.19 20.62 -3.91
CA GLN A 111 -21.04 20.51 -5.36
C GLN A 111 -19.77 19.74 -5.69
N PRO A 112 -19.81 18.75 -6.60
CA PRO A 112 -18.62 18.10 -7.11
C PRO A 112 -17.72 19.13 -7.79
N TYR A 113 -16.41 18.97 -7.61
CA TYR A 113 -15.43 19.85 -8.24
C TYR A 113 -15.31 19.52 -9.74
N ASN A 114 -15.43 20.55 -10.56
CA ASN A 114 -15.19 20.48 -11.99
C ASN A 114 -13.79 21.01 -12.28
N GLU A 115 -12.89 20.15 -12.74
CA GLU A 115 -11.48 20.50 -12.99
C GLU A 115 -11.30 21.47 -14.15
N ASP A 116 -12.14 21.39 -15.19
CA ASP A 116 -12.07 22.27 -16.36
C ASP A 116 -12.48 23.70 -16.00
N LYS A 117 -13.56 23.83 -15.21
CA LYS A 117 -14.09 25.13 -14.79
C LYS A 117 -13.42 25.68 -13.53
N GLY A 118 -12.74 24.88 -12.75
CA GLY A 118 -12.17 25.25 -11.45
C GLY A 118 -13.23 25.57 -10.40
N THR A 119 -14.44 25.01 -10.50
CA THR A 119 -15.57 25.31 -9.62
C THR A 119 -16.08 24.07 -8.90
N GLY A 120 -16.71 24.24 -7.75
CA GLY A 120 -17.18 23.15 -6.89
C GLY A 120 -16.32 22.99 -5.65
N LEU A 121 -16.68 22.04 -4.81
CA LEU A 121 -16.05 21.86 -3.47
C LEU A 121 -15.41 20.49 -3.33
N VAL A 122 -16.17 19.40 -3.49
CA VAL A 122 -15.71 18.05 -3.20
C VAL A 122 -15.07 17.40 -4.42
N ARG A 123 -13.82 16.95 -4.28
CA ARG A 123 -13.04 16.34 -5.36
C ARG A 123 -13.04 14.83 -5.26
N HIS A 124 -12.54 14.31 -4.15
CA HIS A 124 -12.38 12.89 -3.93
C HIS A 124 -12.80 12.51 -2.51
N CYS A 125 -13.06 11.23 -2.31
CA CYS A 125 -13.14 10.62 -1.00
C CYS A 125 -12.16 9.45 -0.97
N LEU A 126 -11.18 9.50 -0.03
CA LEU A 126 -10.36 8.35 0.28
C LEU A 126 -10.96 7.67 1.51
N LEU A 127 -11.23 6.38 1.37
CA LEU A 127 -11.70 5.52 2.44
C LEU A 127 -10.62 4.51 2.79
N ARG A 128 -10.47 4.20 4.06
CA ARG A 128 -9.56 3.16 4.54
C ARG A 128 -10.20 2.37 5.67
N ARG A 129 -10.00 1.06 5.66
CA ARG A 129 -10.42 0.16 6.72
C ARG A 129 -9.20 -0.52 7.35
N GLY A 130 -9.13 -0.53 8.67
CA GLY A 130 -8.32 -1.47 9.43
C GLY A 130 -9.06 -2.80 9.46
N VAL A 131 -8.56 -3.80 8.72
CA VAL A 131 -9.29 -5.06 8.50
C VAL A 131 -9.43 -5.84 9.80
N ALA A 132 -8.34 -5.96 10.57
CA ALA A 132 -8.34 -6.67 11.86
C ALA A 132 -9.12 -5.94 12.96
N THR A 133 -9.14 -4.59 12.92
CA THR A 133 -9.78 -3.77 13.96
C THR A 133 -11.20 -3.33 13.61
N GLY A 134 -11.60 -3.44 12.34
CA GLY A 134 -12.87 -2.93 11.83
C GLY A 134 -12.98 -1.41 11.78
N GLN A 135 -11.93 -0.65 12.13
CA GLN A 135 -11.93 0.80 12.13
C GLN A 135 -12.02 1.38 10.72
N VAL A 136 -12.81 2.42 10.53
CA VAL A 136 -13.02 3.06 9.23
C VAL A 136 -12.64 4.53 9.27
N MET A 137 -11.80 4.95 8.31
CA MET A 137 -11.41 6.34 8.06
C MET A 137 -12.08 6.87 6.80
N VAL A 138 -12.63 8.07 6.91
CA VAL A 138 -13.14 8.86 5.78
C VAL A 138 -12.28 10.11 5.62
N VAL A 139 -11.68 10.27 4.45
CA VAL A 139 -10.93 11.48 4.08
C VAL A 139 -11.66 12.17 2.94
N LEU A 140 -12.32 13.29 3.24
CA LEU A 140 -13.00 14.11 2.25
C LEU A 140 -12.00 15.11 1.65
N VAL A 141 -11.69 14.95 0.36
CA VAL A 141 -10.79 15.86 -0.35
C VAL A 141 -11.59 17.02 -0.95
N THR A 142 -11.24 18.23 -0.55
CA THR A 142 -11.91 19.46 -0.99
C THR A 142 -10.97 20.37 -1.77
N ALA A 143 -11.52 21.12 -2.73
CA ALA A 143 -10.76 22.13 -3.48
C ALA A 143 -10.47 23.39 -2.65
N GLN A 144 -11.22 23.60 -1.56
CA GLN A 144 -11.16 24.79 -0.73
C GLN A 144 -10.95 24.44 0.74
N PRO A 145 -10.28 25.30 1.52
CA PRO A 145 -10.00 25.02 2.93
C PRO A 145 -11.25 25.13 3.82
N VAL A 146 -12.25 25.88 3.40
CA VAL A 146 -13.52 26.02 4.13
C VAL A 146 -14.49 24.94 3.67
N LEU A 147 -14.91 24.08 4.60
CA LEU A 147 -15.99 23.12 4.40
C LEU A 147 -17.27 23.67 5.04
N PRO A 148 -18.21 24.23 4.25
CA PRO A 148 -19.44 24.79 4.80
C PRO A 148 -20.24 23.74 5.55
N GLY A 149 -20.68 24.05 6.78
CA GLY A 149 -21.46 23.12 7.59
C GLY A 149 -20.74 21.82 7.94
N ALA A 150 -19.43 21.81 8.14
CA ALA A 150 -18.62 20.63 8.43
C ALA A 150 -19.20 19.75 9.55
N ARG A 151 -19.73 20.36 10.63
CA ARG A 151 -20.40 19.62 11.72
C ARG A 151 -21.67 18.91 11.25
N ASN A 152 -22.45 19.54 10.34
CA ASN A 152 -23.66 18.95 9.78
C ASN A 152 -23.30 17.79 8.87
N PHE A 153 -22.25 17.91 8.06
CA PHE A 153 -21.73 16.83 7.22
C PHE A 153 -21.33 15.62 8.06
N VAL A 154 -20.52 15.82 9.11
CA VAL A 154 -20.09 14.73 10.01
C VAL A 154 -21.32 14.05 10.64
N ARG A 155 -22.26 14.83 11.18
CA ARG A 155 -23.48 14.28 11.80
C ARG A 155 -24.30 13.46 10.79
N ALA A 156 -24.50 13.98 9.58
CA ALA A 156 -25.22 13.29 8.51
C ALA A 156 -24.47 12.01 8.08
N LEU A 157 -23.15 12.08 7.93
CA LEU A 157 -22.32 10.93 7.58
C LEU A 157 -22.43 9.81 8.62
N LEU A 158 -22.27 10.14 9.90
CA LEU A 158 -22.36 9.14 10.98
C LEU A 158 -23.74 8.48 11.02
N ALA A 159 -24.81 9.25 10.90
CA ALA A 159 -26.16 8.73 10.85
C ALA A 159 -26.43 7.83 9.62
N GLU A 160 -25.94 8.24 8.44
CA GLU A 160 -26.08 7.43 7.22
C GLU A 160 -25.22 6.17 7.22
N ALA A 161 -24.04 6.21 7.86
CA ALA A 161 -23.18 5.05 8.04
C ALA A 161 -23.83 4.02 9.00
N GLU A 162 -24.37 4.48 10.12
CA GLU A 162 -25.06 3.64 11.10
C GLU A 162 -26.25 2.89 10.47
N LYS A 163 -27.06 3.55 9.63
CA LYS A 163 -28.15 2.91 8.87
C LYS A 163 -27.67 1.76 7.97
N ARG A 164 -26.41 1.77 7.59
CA ARG A 164 -25.75 0.75 6.73
C ARG A 164 -24.91 -0.25 7.52
N GLY A 165 -24.98 -0.19 8.86
CA GLY A 165 -24.21 -1.05 9.75
C GLY A 165 -22.72 -0.74 9.76
N VAL A 166 -22.32 0.50 9.49
CA VAL A 166 -20.92 0.94 9.46
C VAL A 166 -20.65 1.90 10.62
N THR A 167 -19.57 1.65 11.35
CA THR A 167 -19.05 2.57 12.38
C THR A 167 -17.86 3.32 11.82
N VAL A 168 -18.02 4.62 11.56
CA VAL A 168 -16.91 5.49 11.14
C VAL A 168 -16.10 5.90 12.36
N THR A 169 -14.79 5.61 12.34
CA THR A 169 -13.88 5.89 13.46
C THR A 169 -13.34 7.32 13.42
N THR A 170 -13.03 7.82 12.21
CA THR A 170 -12.47 9.16 12.05
C THR A 170 -12.85 9.76 10.70
N VAL A 171 -13.00 11.08 10.68
CA VAL A 171 -13.27 11.86 9.47
C VAL A 171 -12.25 12.99 9.37
N VAL A 172 -11.56 13.06 8.25
CA VAL A 172 -10.55 14.08 7.95
C VAL A 172 -10.97 14.86 6.71
N GLN A 173 -10.85 16.18 6.74
CA GLN A 173 -10.83 17.01 5.53
C GLN A 173 -9.38 17.11 5.06
N ASN A 174 -9.13 16.76 3.80
CA ASN A 174 -7.87 17.07 3.12
C ASN A 174 -8.13 18.16 2.09
N VAL A 175 -7.27 19.16 2.02
CA VAL A 175 -7.44 20.32 1.12
C VAL A 175 -6.46 20.20 -0.04
N ASN A 176 -6.99 20.01 -1.24
CA ASN A 176 -6.21 19.97 -2.48
C ASN A 176 -6.74 20.99 -3.50
N PRO A 177 -6.20 22.23 -3.51
CA PRO A 177 -6.61 23.25 -4.46
C PRO A 177 -5.94 23.11 -5.84
N ARG A 178 -4.95 22.22 -5.98
CA ARG A 178 -4.10 22.11 -7.18
C ARG A 178 -4.82 21.39 -8.31
N LYS A 179 -4.55 21.80 -9.54
CA LYS A 179 -4.89 21.02 -10.75
C LYS A 179 -3.81 19.96 -10.98
N THR A 180 -3.97 18.80 -10.37
CA THR A 180 -3.00 17.70 -10.40
C THR A 180 -3.72 16.36 -10.26
N SER A 181 -3.08 15.30 -10.77
CA SER A 181 -3.52 13.91 -10.57
C SER A 181 -3.29 13.39 -9.14
N VAL A 182 -2.50 14.11 -8.32
CA VAL A 182 -2.29 13.75 -6.92
C VAL A 182 -3.58 14.03 -6.14
N VAL A 183 -4.12 12.99 -5.49
CA VAL A 183 -5.42 13.06 -4.81
C VAL A 183 -5.34 13.91 -3.55
N LEU A 184 -4.35 13.69 -2.68
CA LEU A 184 -4.22 14.38 -1.40
C LEU A 184 -3.40 15.67 -1.54
N GLY A 185 -3.96 16.76 -1.06
CA GLY A 185 -3.24 18.02 -0.86
C GLY A 185 -2.40 18.01 0.42
N GLU A 186 -1.76 19.11 0.79
CA GLU A 186 -0.83 19.17 1.94
C GLU A 186 -1.53 19.43 3.28
N ALA A 187 -2.60 20.21 3.27
CA ALA A 187 -3.30 20.60 4.47
C ALA A 187 -4.41 19.62 4.85
N GLU A 188 -4.46 19.27 6.11
CA GLU A 188 -5.46 18.37 6.68
C GLU A 188 -6.11 18.97 7.94
N LYS A 189 -7.38 18.64 8.14
CA LYS A 189 -8.13 19.02 9.32
C LYS A 189 -8.95 17.83 9.80
N VAL A 190 -8.75 17.41 11.04
CA VAL A 190 -9.60 16.39 11.68
C VAL A 190 -10.96 17.00 11.97
N LEU A 191 -12.01 16.40 11.44
CA LEU A 191 -13.41 16.80 11.65
C LEU A 191 -14.09 15.96 12.74
N TYR A 192 -13.66 14.68 12.88
CA TYR A 192 -14.18 13.74 13.86
C TYR A 192 -13.13 12.66 14.17
N GLY A 193 -13.11 12.17 15.42
CA GLY A 193 -12.17 11.16 15.87
C GLY A 193 -10.74 11.67 16.05
N LYS A 194 -9.76 10.78 15.87
CA LYS A 194 -8.34 11.05 16.15
C LYS A 194 -7.52 11.45 14.91
N GLY A 195 -8.08 11.38 13.70
CA GLY A 195 -7.36 11.64 12.45
C GLY A 195 -6.57 10.44 11.92
N PHE A 196 -6.60 9.31 12.60
CA PHE A 196 -5.99 8.04 12.19
C PHE A 196 -6.87 6.86 12.61
N ILE A 197 -6.60 5.70 12.03
CA ILE A 197 -7.16 4.41 12.45
C ILE A 197 -6.03 3.47 12.85
N LEU A 198 -6.37 2.43 13.57
CA LEU A 198 -5.45 1.33 13.89
C LEU A 198 -5.79 0.12 13.04
N ASP A 199 -4.77 -0.63 12.65
CA ASP A 199 -4.91 -1.98 12.13
C ASP A 199 -3.84 -2.89 12.70
N THR A 200 -4.10 -4.20 12.76
CA THR A 200 -3.13 -5.19 13.22
C THR A 200 -2.70 -6.04 12.03
N LEU A 201 -1.40 -6.18 11.82
CA LEU A 201 -0.80 -6.94 10.73
C LEU A 201 0.41 -7.70 11.27
N CYS A 202 0.50 -9.01 11.01
CA CYS A 202 1.58 -9.87 11.50
C CYS A 202 1.81 -9.71 13.02
N GLY A 203 0.74 -9.61 13.81
CA GLY A 203 0.81 -9.47 15.27
C GLY A 203 1.24 -8.10 15.79
N LYS A 204 1.46 -7.10 14.92
CA LYS A 204 1.79 -5.72 15.30
C LYS A 204 0.66 -4.77 14.96
N THR A 205 0.41 -3.79 15.81
CA THR A 205 -0.60 -2.75 15.59
C THR A 205 0.03 -1.51 14.99
N TYR A 206 -0.56 -0.99 13.91
CA TYR A 206 -0.09 0.17 13.17
C TYR A 206 -1.12 1.28 13.19
N ALA A 207 -0.67 2.50 13.49
CA ALA A 207 -1.47 3.71 13.27
C ALA A 207 -1.37 4.12 11.80
N LEU A 208 -2.51 4.27 11.16
CA LEU A 208 -2.63 4.59 9.74
C LEU A 208 -3.23 5.98 9.60
N SER A 209 -2.43 6.94 9.15
CA SER A 209 -2.86 8.29 8.77
C SER A 209 -3.45 8.31 7.35
N PRO A 210 -4.08 9.40 6.89
CA PRO A 210 -4.53 9.55 5.50
C PRO A 210 -3.43 9.30 4.48
N ARG A 211 -2.18 9.65 4.80
CA ARG A 211 -1.03 9.62 3.89
C ARG A 211 -0.17 8.37 4.02
N SER A 212 -0.29 7.60 5.12
CA SER A 212 0.53 6.41 5.32
C SER A 212 0.38 5.45 4.15
N PHE A 213 1.49 4.98 3.61
CA PHE A 213 1.47 3.81 2.73
C PHE A 213 1.19 2.57 3.59
N TYR A 214 0.24 1.78 3.18
CA TYR A 214 -0.12 0.50 3.79
C TYR A 214 -0.72 -0.38 2.71
N GLN A 215 -0.37 -1.64 2.68
CA GLN A 215 -0.80 -2.58 1.66
C GLN A 215 -2.33 -2.73 1.64
N ILE A 216 -2.88 -2.82 0.43
CA ILE A 216 -4.34 -2.78 0.22
C ILE A 216 -5.04 -4.14 0.36
N ASN A 217 -4.28 -5.22 0.46
CA ASN A 217 -4.76 -6.59 0.64
C ASN A 217 -4.17 -7.14 1.93
N HIS A 218 -4.94 -7.08 3.01
CA HIS A 218 -4.49 -7.43 4.35
C HIS A 218 -3.99 -8.87 4.45
N SER A 219 -4.82 -9.85 4.06
CA SER A 219 -4.48 -11.28 4.17
C SER A 219 -3.25 -11.66 3.36
N GLN A 220 -3.13 -11.18 2.12
CA GLN A 220 -1.96 -11.45 1.30
C GLN A 220 -0.72 -10.67 1.77
N THR A 221 -0.89 -9.56 2.48
CA THR A 221 0.24 -8.86 3.11
C THR A 221 0.83 -9.68 4.26
N GLU A 222 0.00 -10.34 5.06
CA GLU A 222 0.49 -11.25 6.10
C GLU A 222 1.29 -12.41 5.49
N VAL A 223 0.81 -12.98 4.37
CA VAL A 223 1.55 -14.01 3.62
C VAL A 223 2.87 -13.44 3.09
N LEU A 224 2.85 -12.26 2.45
CA LEU A 224 4.03 -11.63 1.86
C LEU A 224 5.12 -11.34 2.91
N TYR A 225 4.73 -10.72 4.02
CA TYR A 225 5.66 -10.36 5.08
C TYR A 225 6.11 -11.56 5.89
N GLY A 226 5.22 -12.55 6.11
CA GLY A 226 5.61 -13.83 6.71
C GLY A 226 6.70 -14.53 5.89
N LEU A 227 6.54 -14.63 4.58
CA LEU A 227 7.55 -15.18 3.66
C LEU A 227 8.85 -14.36 3.66
N ALA A 228 8.76 -13.03 3.74
CA ALA A 228 9.95 -12.18 3.80
C ALA A 228 10.75 -12.40 5.10
N VAL A 229 10.06 -12.48 6.24
CA VAL A 229 10.71 -12.75 7.54
C VAL A 229 11.28 -14.17 7.59
N GLU A 230 10.57 -15.17 7.07
CA GLU A 230 11.05 -16.54 6.95
C GLU A 230 12.34 -16.59 6.10
N ALA A 231 12.35 -15.93 4.93
CA ALA A 231 13.51 -15.87 4.04
C ALA A 231 14.75 -15.20 4.67
N ALA A 232 14.57 -14.39 5.69
CA ALA A 232 15.65 -13.74 6.41
C ALA A 232 16.42 -14.71 7.34
N HIS A 233 15.82 -15.83 7.76
CA HIS A 233 16.40 -16.82 8.70
C HIS A 233 17.01 -16.16 9.96
N LEU A 234 16.24 -15.30 10.61
CA LEU A 234 16.68 -14.58 11.80
C LEU A 234 16.76 -15.51 13.02
N THR A 235 17.78 -15.32 13.85
CA THR A 235 18.05 -16.12 15.06
C THR A 235 18.09 -15.30 16.35
N GLY A 236 17.78 -14.01 16.27
CA GLY A 236 17.89 -13.05 17.38
C GLY A 236 19.27 -12.39 17.51
N LYS A 237 20.21 -12.72 16.63
CA LYS A 237 21.59 -12.18 16.68
C LYS A 237 21.89 -11.19 15.56
N GLU A 238 21.05 -11.11 14.55
CA GLU A 238 21.27 -10.36 13.34
C GLU A 238 20.96 -8.87 13.52
N VAL A 239 21.78 -8.02 12.90
CA VAL A 239 21.48 -6.62 12.61
C VAL A 239 20.79 -6.59 11.23
N VAL A 240 19.57 -6.09 11.21
CA VAL A 240 18.72 -6.03 10.03
C VAL A 240 18.61 -4.58 9.55
N LEU A 241 18.85 -4.36 8.26
CA LEU A 241 18.50 -3.11 7.57
C LEU A 241 17.19 -3.30 6.81
N ASP A 242 16.18 -2.49 7.12
CA ASP A 242 14.93 -2.38 6.36
C ASP A 242 15.01 -1.12 5.49
N ALA A 243 15.44 -1.29 4.26
CA ALA A 243 15.55 -0.20 3.30
C ALA A 243 14.20 0.01 2.60
N TYR A 244 13.78 1.27 2.47
CA TYR A 244 12.42 1.69 2.03
C TYR A 244 11.33 1.29 3.03
N CYS A 245 11.60 1.46 4.34
CA CYS A 245 10.81 0.84 5.40
C CYS A 245 9.36 1.38 5.55
N GLY A 246 9.01 2.51 4.91
CA GLY A 246 7.70 3.12 5.05
C GLY A 246 7.36 3.40 6.53
N ILE A 247 6.20 2.95 6.98
CA ILE A 247 5.77 3.04 8.40
C ILE A 247 6.34 1.91 9.28
N GLY A 248 7.36 1.21 8.79
CA GLY A 248 8.09 0.18 9.51
C GLY A 248 7.48 -1.22 9.49
N THR A 249 6.61 -1.54 8.54
CA THR A 249 5.82 -2.78 8.60
C THR A 249 6.67 -4.05 8.53
N ILE A 250 7.63 -4.15 7.61
CA ILE A 250 8.49 -5.34 7.49
C ILE A 250 9.48 -5.40 8.67
N GLY A 251 10.17 -4.29 8.93
CA GLY A 251 11.17 -4.22 10.00
C GLY A 251 10.60 -4.49 11.39
N LEU A 252 9.42 -3.96 11.71
CA LEU A 252 8.77 -4.21 13.01
C LEU A 252 8.26 -5.65 13.14
N THR A 253 7.81 -6.27 12.03
CA THR A 253 7.46 -7.70 12.01
C THR A 253 8.70 -8.56 12.26
N ALA A 254 9.86 -8.18 11.72
CA ALA A 254 11.13 -8.89 11.91
C ALA A 254 11.77 -8.64 13.28
N ALA A 255 11.40 -7.58 13.99
CA ALA A 255 12.09 -7.11 15.20
C ALA A 255 12.10 -8.12 16.34
N ASP A 256 11.06 -8.96 16.47
CA ASP A 256 10.98 -9.99 17.51
C ASP A 256 12.04 -11.11 17.33
N HIS A 257 12.58 -11.22 16.11
CA HIS A 257 13.54 -12.25 15.71
C HIS A 257 14.94 -11.70 15.40
N ALA A 258 15.16 -10.38 15.59
CA ALA A 258 16.41 -9.70 15.29
C ALA A 258 17.06 -9.12 16.55
N LYS A 259 18.38 -9.01 16.56
CA LYS A 259 19.12 -8.24 17.58
C LYS A 259 18.78 -6.75 17.48
N GLN A 260 18.77 -6.22 16.29
CA GLN A 260 18.49 -4.81 15.99
C GLN A 260 17.90 -4.66 14.60
N VAL A 261 16.97 -3.73 14.44
CA VAL A 261 16.43 -3.30 13.16
C VAL A 261 16.77 -1.83 12.93
N VAL A 262 17.25 -1.53 11.74
CA VAL A 262 17.50 -0.17 11.26
C VAL A 262 16.60 0.06 10.05
N GLY A 263 15.63 0.97 10.16
CA GLY A 263 14.75 1.35 9.08
C GLY A 263 15.19 2.65 8.41
N VAL A 264 15.17 2.71 7.09
CA VAL A 264 15.48 3.91 6.30
C VAL A 264 14.35 4.22 5.34
N GLU A 265 13.86 5.45 5.38
CA GLU A 265 12.73 5.91 4.56
C GLU A 265 12.92 7.39 4.21
N LEU A 266 12.59 7.75 2.98
CA LEU A 266 12.72 9.12 2.48
C LEU A 266 11.67 10.06 3.09
N ASN A 267 10.44 9.56 3.27
CA ASN A 267 9.32 10.34 3.76
C ASN A 267 9.40 10.50 5.28
N ARG A 268 9.63 11.73 5.74
CA ARG A 268 9.73 12.07 7.17
C ARG A 268 8.48 11.72 7.97
N ASP A 269 7.30 11.87 7.38
CA ASP A 269 6.04 11.57 8.08
C ASP A 269 5.92 10.05 8.29
N ALA A 270 6.29 9.24 7.29
CA ALA A 270 6.32 7.80 7.41
C ALA A 270 7.34 7.32 8.48
N VAL A 271 8.48 8.00 8.60
CA VAL A 271 9.47 7.71 9.66
C VAL A 271 8.89 8.03 11.04
N GLN A 272 8.16 9.14 11.20
CA GLN A 272 7.49 9.46 12.46
C GLN A 272 6.41 8.41 12.80
N ASP A 273 5.65 7.99 11.80
CA ASP A 273 4.68 6.89 11.96
C ASP A 273 5.41 5.58 12.38
N ALA A 274 6.55 5.23 11.77
CA ALA A 274 7.34 4.05 12.13
C ALA A 274 7.83 4.10 13.58
N ILE A 275 8.35 5.24 14.03
CA ILE A 275 8.78 5.45 15.42
C ILE A 275 7.59 5.31 16.38
N GLY A 276 6.44 5.92 16.03
CA GLY A 276 5.20 5.81 16.79
C GLY A 276 4.70 4.37 16.87
N ASN A 277 4.74 3.64 15.76
CA ASN A 277 4.36 2.23 15.67
C ASN A 277 5.30 1.33 16.50
N ALA A 278 6.61 1.56 16.45
CA ALA A 278 7.58 0.85 17.31
C ALA A 278 7.25 1.05 18.79
N LYS A 279 7.02 2.28 19.20
CA LYS A 279 6.65 2.63 20.58
C LYS A 279 5.32 1.98 20.99
N HIS A 280 4.31 2.03 20.13
CA HIS A 280 2.99 1.44 20.38
C HIS A 280 3.07 -0.07 20.61
N ASN A 281 3.94 -0.76 19.85
CA ASN A 281 4.15 -2.21 19.96
C ASN A 281 5.22 -2.60 20.99
N GLY A 282 5.79 -1.66 21.75
CA GLY A 282 6.82 -1.95 22.74
C GLY A 282 8.16 -2.42 22.14
N VAL A 283 8.39 -2.21 20.84
CA VAL A 283 9.63 -2.59 20.15
C VAL A 283 10.74 -1.62 20.53
N LYS A 284 11.79 -2.10 21.18
CA LYS A 284 12.90 -1.28 21.70
C LYS A 284 14.19 -1.41 20.88
N ASN A 285 14.26 -2.42 20.03
CA ASN A 285 15.44 -2.75 19.22
C ASN A 285 15.34 -2.24 17.77
N ALA A 286 14.39 -1.36 17.46
CA ALA A 286 14.26 -0.73 16.15
C ALA A 286 14.61 0.77 16.20
N ARG A 287 15.31 1.26 15.16
CA ARG A 287 15.63 2.68 14.95
C ARG A 287 15.29 3.05 13.50
N PHE A 288 14.79 4.26 13.28
CA PHE A 288 14.34 4.73 11.97
C PHE A 288 15.01 6.04 11.60
N PHE A 289 15.41 6.18 10.32
CA PHE A 289 16.11 7.34 9.78
C PHE A 289 15.38 7.91 8.57
N ALA A 290 15.14 9.22 8.57
CA ALA A 290 14.60 9.94 7.43
C ALA A 290 15.73 10.30 6.47
N ALA A 291 15.96 9.47 5.45
CA ALA A 291 17.03 9.64 4.47
C ALA A 291 16.69 8.96 3.14
N ASP A 292 17.35 9.39 2.08
CA ASP A 292 17.40 8.62 0.83
C ASP A 292 18.16 7.30 1.06
N ALA A 293 17.53 6.18 0.74
CA ALA A 293 18.07 4.84 1.02
C ALA A 293 19.40 4.61 0.29
N THR A 294 19.55 5.11 -0.95
CA THR A 294 20.79 4.96 -1.71
C THR A 294 21.94 5.72 -1.08
N ARG A 295 21.69 6.95 -0.66
CA ARG A 295 22.68 7.77 0.01
C ARG A 295 23.07 7.18 1.37
N TRP A 296 22.07 6.83 2.17
CA TRP A 296 22.28 6.30 3.52
C TRP A 296 23.13 5.02 3.51
N ILE A 297 22.77 4.03 2.67
CA ILE A 297 23.53 2.76 2.59
C ILE A 297 24.93 2.98 2.04
N SER A 298 25.12 3.96 1.13
CA SER A 298 26.44 4.27 0.58
C SER A 298 27.37 4.86 1.64
N GLU A 299 26.87 5.76 2.47
CA GLU A 299 27.58 6.37 3.58
C GLU A 299 27.88 5.33 4.67
N ALA A 300 26.90 4.51 5.06
CA ALA A 300 27.07 3.44 6.04
C ALA A 300 28.11 2.39 5.60
N ALA A 301 28.03 1.95 4.34
CA ALA A 301 29.02 0.99 3.81
C ALA A 301 30.42 1.59 3.72
N ALA A 302 30.56 2.89 3.41
CA ALA A 302 31.86 3.59 3.43
C ALA A 302 32.42 3.76 4.83
N ALA A 303 31.56 3.95 5.83
CA ALA A 303 31.95 3.99 7.26
C ALA A 303 32.27 2.62 7.86
N GLY A 304 32.13 1.53 7.09
CA GLY A 304 32.37 0.17 7.55
C GLY A 304 31.25 -0.42 8.39
N GLU A 305 30.07 0.20 8.40
CA GLU A 305 28.89 -0.36 9.06
C GLU A 305 28.45 -1.65 8.37
N ARG A 306 27.87 -2.56 9.14
CA ARG A 306 27.45 -3.87 8.65
C ARG A 306 26.02 -4.17 9.03
N ALA A 307 25.30 -4.81 8.12
CA ALA A 307 24.05 -5.50 8.36
C ALA A 307 24.23 -6.98 8.03
N ASP A 308 23.63 -7.87 8.82
CA ASP A 308 23.62 -9.31 8.53
C ASP A 308 22.58 -9.65 7.47
N VAL A 309 21.45 -8.94 7.50
CA VAL A 309 20.32 -9.09 6.59
C VAL A 309 19.84 -7.72 6.12
N ILE A 310 19.52 -7.61 4.84
CA ILE A 310 18.85 -6.44 4.28
C ILE A 310 17.49 -6.86 3.72
N PHE A 311 16.40 -6.26 4.23
CA PHE A 311 15.14 -6.18 3.53
C PHE A 311 15.15 -4.98 2.59
N MET A 312 14.62 -5.16 1.39
CA MET A 312 14.41 -4.08 0.45
C MET A 312 13.08 -4.26 -0.27
N ASP A 313 12.24 -3.21 -0.22
CA ASP A 313 10.94 -3.12 -0.89
C ASP A 313 10.90 -1.81 -1.70
N PRO A 314 11.68 -1.71 -2.79
CA PRO A 314 11.80 -0.51 -3.57
C PRO A 314 10.52 -0.22 -4.37
N PRO A 315 10.36 1.02 -4.91
CA PRO A 315 9.27 1.35 -5.81
C PRO A 315 9.32 0.52 -7.11
N ARG A 316 8.30 0.69 -7.97
CA ARG A 316 8.12 -0.10 -9.22
C ARG A 316 9.30 -0.04 -10.17
N GLU A 317 10.07 1.03 -10.14
CA GLU A 317 11.29 1.22 -10.93
C GLU A 317 12.45 0.31 -10.47
N GLY A 318 12.27 -0.38 -9.36
CA GLY A 318 13.32 -1.18 -8.73
C GLY A 318 14.36 -0.33 -8.03
N SER A 319 15.52 -0.92 -7.72
CA SER A 319 16.60 -0.24 -7.01
C SER A 319 17.59 0.41 -7.97
N THR A 320 18.38 1.37 -7.46
CA THR A 320 19.44 2.01 -8.24
C THR A 320 20.70 1.14 -8.29
N PRO A 321 21.49 1.17 -9.37
CA PRO A 321 22.78 0.48 -9.40
C PRO A 321 23.69 0.85 -8.23
N GLN A 322 23.71 2.13 -7.84
CA GLN A 322 24.49 2.63 -6.70
C GLN A 322 24.03 2.00 -5.37
N PHE A 323 22.72 1.84 -5.17
CA PHE A 323 22.20 1.13 -3.99
C PHE A 323 22.67 -0.32 -3.97
N LEU A 324 22.53 -1.04 -5.09
CA LEU A 324 22.93 -2.44 -5.23
C LEU A 324 24.45 -2.64 -5.07
N ASP A 325 25.25 -1.67 -5.53
CA ASP A 325 26.71 -1.63 -5.29
C ASP A 325 27.03 -1.50 -3.80
N SER A 326 26.27 -0.66 -3.10
CA SER A 326 26.45 -0.44 -1.67
C SER A 326 26.00 -1.65 -0.85
N VAL A 327 24.93 -2.34 -1.25
CA VAL A 327 24.52 -3.63 -0.69
C VAL A 327 25.68 -4.65 -0.81
N ALA A 328 26.27 -4.76 -2.00
CA ALA A 328 27.38 -5.69 -2.22
C ALA A 328 28.64 -5.32 -1.43
N ARG A 329 28.90 -4.03 -1.20
CA ARG A 329 30.02 -3.55 -0.37
C ARG A 329 29.78 -3.80 1.12
N MET A 330 28.55 -3.59 1.62
CA MET A 330 28.15 -3.91 2.98
C MET A 330 28.20 -5.42 3.24
N ALA A 331 28.04 -6.23 2.19
CA ALA A 331 28.14 -7.68 2.16
C ALA A 331 27.27 -8.40 3.21
N PRO A 332 25.95 -8.11 3.30
CA PRO A 332 25.05 -8.87 4.17
C PRO A 332 25.04 -10.34 3.76
N LYS A 333 24.90 -11.23 4.74
CA LYS A 333 24.77 -12.68 4.50
C LYS A 333 23.55 -12.99 3.64
N ARG A 334 22.46 -12.22 3.83
CA ARG A 334 21.20 -12.37 3.09
C ARG A 334 20.64 -11.03 2.65
N VAL A 335 20.01 -11.03 1.48
CA VAL A 335 19.14 -9.95 1.01
C VAL A 335 17.78 -10.55 0.73
N VAL A 336 16.75 -10.00 1.33
CA VAL A 336 15.36 -10.33 1.04
C VAL A 336 14.77 -9.18 0.24
N TYR A 337 14.51 -9.44 -1.04
CA TYR A 337 13.97 -8.46 -1.97
C TYR A 337 12.47 -8.72 -2.15
N VAL A 338 11.63 -7.82 -1.66
CA VAL A 338 10.20 -7.78 -1.96
C VAL A 338 10.00 -6.88 -3.18
N SER A 339 9.28 -7.34 -4.20
CA SER A 339 9.17 -6.60 -5.45
C SER A 339 7.77 -6.68 -6.04
N CYS A 340 7.19 -5.53 -6.35
CA CYS A 340 5.92 -5.41 -7.07
C CYS A 340 6.08 -5.41 -8.61
N ASN A 341 7.31 -5.58 -9.11
CA ASN A 341 7.60 -5.63 -10.54
C ASN A 341 8.69 -6.67 -10.85
N PRO A 342 8.31 -7.87 -11.35
CA PRO A 342 9.26 -8.91 -11.66
C PRO A 342 10.30 -8.56 -12.76
N GLU A 343 10.00 -7.60 -13.65
CA GLU A 343 10.92 -7.18 -14.71
C GLU A 343 12.09 -6.38 -14.12
N THR A 344 11.79 -5.40 -13.25
CA THR A 344 12.82 -4.62 -12.58
C THR A 344 13.59 -5.48 -11.57
N LEU A 345 12.92 -6.41 -10.91
CA LEU A 345 13.59 -7.42 -10.07
C LEU A 345 14.61 -8.23 -10.90
N ALA A 346 14.23 -8.72 -12.09
CA ALA A 346 15.15 -9.47 -12.98
C ALA A 346 16.39 -8.65 -13.35
N ARG A 347 16.23 -7.33 -13.64
CA ARG A 347 17.32 -6.40 -13.88
C ARG A 347 18.27 -6.29 -12.68
N ASP A 348 17.70 -6.14 -11.48
CA ASP A 348 18.46 -5.94 -10.25
C ASP A 348 19.17 -7.22 -9.80
N LEU A 349 18.53 -8.39 -10.00
CA LEU A 349 19.16 -9.69 -9.79
C LEU A 349 20.37 -9.92 -10.69
N ALA A 350 20.34 -9.43 -11.95
CA ALA A 350 21.48 -9.52 -12.85
C ALA A 350 22.71 -8.77 -12.30
N LEU A 351 22.52 -7.68 -11.55
CA LEU A 351 23.60 -6.94 -10.89
C LEU A 351 24.06 -7.64 -9.61
N LEU A 352 23.16 -8.03 -8.74
CA LEU A 352 23.48 -8.68 -7.46
C LEU A 352 24.19 -10.02 -7.66
N THR A 353 23.76 -10.81 -8.66
CA THR A 353 24.43 -12.10 -8.96
C THR A 353 25.84 -11.94 -9.47
N LYS A 354 26.15 -10.89 -10.26
CA LYS A 354 27.53 -10.54 -10.66
C LYS A 354 28.39 -10.09 -9.47
N LYS A 355 27.74 -9.60 -8.39
CA LYS A 355 28.42 -9.10 -7.18
C LYS A 355 28.58 -10.16 -6.09
N GLY A 356 28.35 -11.43 -6.40
CA GLY A 356 28.61 -12.54 -5.50
C GLY A 356 27.40 -13.10 -4.78
N TYR A 357 26.20 -12.60 -5.06
CA TYR A 357 24.96 -13.20 -4.54
C TYR A 357 24.47 -14.35 -5.41
N ARG A 358 23.76 -15.29 -4.82
CA ARG A 358 22.96 -16.29 -5.53
C ARG A 358 21.52 -16.19 -5.07
N VAL A 359 20.59 -16.39 -5.97
CA VAL A 359 19.18 -16.52 -5.64
C VAL A 359 18.93 -17.91 -5.05
N GLU A 360 18.44 -17.95 -3.82
CA GLU A 360 18.08 -19.17 -3.10
C GLU A 360 16.64 -19.59 -3.45
N SER A 361 15.73 -18.62 -3.50
CA SER A 361 14.33 -18.82 -3.87
C SER A 361 13.69 -17.54 -4.36
N SER A 362 12.67 -17.67 -5.20
CA SER A 362 11.74 -16.60 -5.57
C SER A 362 10.32 -17.13 -5.40
N ILE A 363 9.52 -16.49 -4.55
CA ILE A 363 8.15 -16.89 -4.22
C ILE A 363 7.20 -15.82 -4.71
N PRO A 364 6.43 -16.05 -5.78
CA PRO A 364 5.38 -15.13 -6.20
C PRO A 364 4.21 -15.13 -5.20
N VAL A 365 3.61 -13.94 -4.99
CA VAL A 365 2.43 -13.76 -4.15
C VAL A 365 1.39 -12.96 -4.94
N ASP A 366 0.17 -13.46 -4.99
CA ASP A 366 -0.93 -12.77 -5.65
C ASP A 366 -1.57 -11.73 -4.71
N MET A 367 -0.89 -10.59 -4.57
CA MET A 367 -1.38 -9.44 -3.79
C MET A 367 -2.61 -8.77 -4.43
N PHE A 368 -2.79 -8.95 -5.75
CA PHE A 368 -3.80 -8.23 -6.53
C PHE A 368 -4.58 -9.19 -7.42
N PRO A 369 -5.39 -10.11 -6.85
CA PRO A 369 -6.30 -10.97 -7.61
C PRO A 369 -7.12 -10.18 -8.64
N GLN A 370 -7.47 -10.82 -9.75
CA GLN A 370 -8.20 -10.24 -10.88
C GLN A 370 -7.42 -9.19 -11.69
N THR A 371 -6.14 -8.95 -11.37
CA THR A 371 -5.24 -8.05 -12.09
C THR A 371 -3.97 -8.77 -12.54
N GLU A 372 -3.17 -8.16 -13.41
CA GLU A 372 -1.90 -8.71 -13.90
C GLU A 372 -0.73 -8.51 -12.91
N HIS A 373 -0.92 -7.73 -11.85
CA HIS A 373 0.13 -7.40 -10.89
C HIS A 373 0.50 -8.59 -10.02
N ILE A 374 1.79 -8.71 -9.73
CA ILE A 374 2.39 -9.81 -8.96
C ILE A 374 3.40 -9.20 -7.99
N GLU A 375 3.40 -9.66 -6.75
CA GLU A 375 4.51 -9.44 -5.81
C GLU A 375 5.42 -10.67 -5.79
N VAL A 376 6.70 -10.47 -5.53
CA VAL A 376 7.68 -11.55 -5.42
C VAL A 376 8.55 -11.34 -4.20
N VAL A 377 8.66 -12.34 -3.33
CA VAL A 377 9.70 -12.41 -2.30
C VAL A 377 10.88 -13.18 -2.86
N CYS A 378 12.02 -12.51 -3.04
CA CYS A 378 13.24 -13.12 -3.55
C CYS A 378 14.31 -13.15 -2.44
N GLN A 379 14.78 -14.35 -2.11
CA GLN A 379 15.86 -14.57 -1.16
C GLN A 379 17.18 -14.70 -1.89
N LEU A 380 18.14 -13.85 -1.51
CA LEU A 380 19.51 -13.92 -2.00
C LEU A 380 20.47 -14.20 -0.85
N VAL A 381 21.49 -15.00 -1.13
CA VAL A 381 22.55 -15.38 -0.18
C VAL A 381 23.90 -15.01 -0.78
N LEU A 382 24.77 -14.43 0.04
CA LEU A 382 26.15 -14.16 -0.35
C LEU A 382 26.88 -15.50 -0.54
N ARG A 383 27.52 -15.70 -1.69
CA ARG A 383 28.35 -16.88 -1.92
C ARG A 383 29.57 -16.86 -1.00
N ASN A 384 29.84 -17.94 -0.30
CA ASN A 384 31.12 -18.11 0.38
C ASN A 384 32.24 -17.99 -0.68
N ARG A 385 33.17 -17.08 -0.44
CA ARG A 385 34.39 -16.97 -1.25
C ARG A 385 35.33 -18.12 -0.92
#